data_c1940beecd8653c4edd664681395a969
#
_entry.id   c1940beecd8653c4edd664681395a969
#
_cell.length_a   1.000
_cell.length_b   1.000
_cell.length_c   1.000
_cell.angle_alpha   90.00
_cell.angle_beta   90.00
_cell.angle_gamma   90.00
#
_symmetry.space_group_name_H-M   'P 1'
#
loop_
_entity.id
_entity.type
_entity.pdbx_description
1 polymer ?
#
loop_
_entity_poly.entity_id
_entity_poly.type
_entity_poly.pdbx_seq_one_letter_code
_entity_poly.pdbx_strand_id
1 'polypeptide(L)'
;MSFFDAMILGIIQGLTEFLPVSSSGHLVILENLLNIRTDTDVLFHVLLHFGTLIAICLVFKNDLFRMLVETIHIFQDLTANFKIYIDNKMHSAQTTPYRKILCNNYRTMVAMILISTIPTGILGYLLQNLVDRWSSSLPVTGLGLLITAVLLLVVDNWQLGNKLPKHITVPQALAIGVCQGISVIPGISRSGITITAGFLCGFRRGFAIRYSYLVSIPAILGAMILECGKLESKSVTWSLGFSYTAGMLTAAVVGYFSIRFMLAFIKKKKLRI
;
A
#
# COMPACT_ATOMS: atom_id res chain seq x y z
N MET A 1 9.54 22.13 -13.88
CA MET A 1 8.15 21.68 -13.86
C MET A 1 7.22 22.86 -13.56
N SER A 2 6.17 23.06 -14.35
CA SER A 2 5.18 24.11 -14.13
C SER A 2 4.18 23.73 -13.03
N PHE A 3 3.44 24.72 -12.53
CA PHE A 3 2.34 24.51 -11.58
C PHE A 3 1.25 23.60 -12.14
N PHE A 4 0.89 23.78 -13.41
CA PHE A 4 -0.12 22.98 -14.08
C PHE A 4 0.34 21.54 -14.30
N ASP A 5 1.61 21.32 -14.64
CA ASP A 5 2.17 19.96 -14.78
C ASP A 5 2.07 19.23 -13.46
N ALA A 6 2.43 19.88 -12.35
CA ALA A 6 2.35 19.30 -11.02
C ALA A 6 0.91 18.89 -10.64
N MET A 7 -0.08 19.73 -10.96
CA MET A 7 -1.49 19.43 -10.73
C MET A 7 -1.96 18.25 -11.59
N ILE A 8 -1.61 18.20 -12.88
CA ILE A 8 -1.98 17.10 -13.79
C ILE A 8 -1.40 15.78 -13.27
N LEU A 9 -0.11 15.77 -12.91
CA LEU A 9 0.52 14.57 -12.34
C LEU A 9 -0.12 14.20 -10.99
N GLY A 10 -0.51 15.18 -10.18
CA GLY A 10 -1.28 14.97 -8.95
C GLY A 10 -2.64 14.33 -9.18
N ILE A 11 -3.38 14.75 -10.22
CA ILE A 11 -4.66 14.14 -10.61
C ILE A 11 -4.43 12.68 -11.01
N ILE A 12 -3.47 12.43 -11.90
CA ILE A 12 -3.16 11.07 -12.37
C ILE A 12 -2.74 10.18 -11.20
N GLN A 13 -1.84 10.64 -10.35
CA GLN A 13 -1.44 9.90 -9.16
C GLN A 13 -2.65 9.55 -8.27
N GLY A 14 -3.47 10.55 -7.93
CA GLY A 14 -4.64 10.36 -7.07
C GLY A 14 -5.67 9.40 -7.64
N LEU A 15 -5.90 9.42 -8.96
CA LEU A 15 -6.81 8.47 -9.62
C LEU A 15 -6.23 7.06 -9.65
N THR A 16 -5.01 6.92 -10.14
CA THR A 16 -4.44 5.62 -10.51
C THR A 16 -3.80 4.85 -9.36
N GLU A 17 -3.48 5.51 -8.25
CA GLU A 17 -2.91 4.87 -7.07
C GLU A 17 -3.85 3.84 -6.45
N PHE A 18 -5.15 4.14 -6.45
CA PHE A 18 -6.18 3.30 -5.80
C PHE A 18 -6.96 2.45 -6.78
N LEU A 19 -7.04 2.86 -8.02
CA LEU A 19 -7.53 2.01 -9.09
C LEU A 19 -6.47 0.94 -9.42
N PRO A 20 -6.88 -0.26 -9.77
CA PRO A 20 -5.93 -1.34 -10.05
C PRO A 20 -5.29 -1.21 -11.45
N VAL A 21 -4.75 -0.02 -11.79
CA VAL A 21 -4.28 0.31 -13.15
C VAL A 21 -2.81 0.78 -13.22
N SER A 22 -2.09 0.78 -12.10
CA SER A 22 -0.69 1.23 -11.95
C SER A 22 -0.48 2.74 -12.09
N SER A 23 -0.28 3.42 -10.98
CA SER A 23 0.05 4.85 -10.94
C SER A 23 1.42 5.14 -11.56
N SER A 24 2.45 4.37 -11.20
CA SER A 24 3.80 4.52 -11.75
C SER A 24 3.82 4.39 -13.27
N GLY A 25 3.05 3.43 -13.83
CA GLY A 25 2.95 3.26 -15.27
C GLY A 25 2.34 4.48 -15.97
N HIS A 26 1.24 5.01 -15.42
CA HIS A 26 0.58 6.19 -15.99
C HIS A 26 1.41 7.46 -15.85
N LEU A 27 2.11 7.66 -14.72
CA LEU A 27 3.02 8.78 -14.56
C LEU A 27 4.14 8.76 -15.58
N VAL A 28 4.85 7.64 -15.74
CA VAL A 28 5.94 7.50 -16.71
C VAL A 28 5.47 7.79 -18.14
N ILE A 29 4.30 7.28 -18.54
CA ILE A 29 3.74 7.55 -19.85
C ILE A 29 3.42 9.05 -20.04
N LEU A 30 2.76 9.65 -19.02
CA LEU A 30 2.33 11.05 -19.13
C LEU A 30 3.52 12.02 -19.12
N GLU A 31 4.52 11.76 -18.29
CA GLU A 31 5.76 12.53 -18.22
C GLU A 31 6.49 12.53 -19.56
N ASN A 32 6.56 11.35 -20.21
CA ASN A 32 7.14 11.25 -21.55
C ASN A 32 6.30 11.97 -22.61
N LEU A 33 4.96 11.83 -22.60
CA LEU A 33 4.07 12.47 -23.57
C LEU A 33 4.09 14.02 -23.46
N LEU A 34 4.14 14.54 -22.25
CA LEU A 34 4.12 15.96 -21.99
C LEU A 34 5.55 16.59 -21.94
N ASN A 35 6.59 15.76 -22.18
CA ASN A 35 8.00 16.17 -22.05
C ASN A 35 8.32 16.84 -20.69
N ILE A 36 7.66 16.37 -19.63
CA ILE A 36 7.89 16.83 -18.26
C ILE A 36 9.16 16.13 -17.77
N ARG A 37 10.22 16.90 -17.51
CA ARG A 37 11.47 16.36 -16.95
C ARG A 37 11.32 16.23 -15.45
N THR A 38 10.98 15.04 -14.98
CA THR A 38 10.94 14.69 -13.55
C THR A 38 12.10 13.79 -13.13
N ASP A 39 13.00 13.44 -14.07
CA ASP A 39 14.13 12.53 -13.86
C ASP A 39 15.07 12.93 -12.71
N THR A 40 14.95 14.16 -12.22
CA THR A 40 15.75 14.70 -11.11
C THR A 40 14.93 14.96 -9.85
N ASP A 41 13.62 14.75 -9.88
CA ASP A 41 12.73 15.21 -8.81
C ASP A 41 12.11 14.04 -8.02
N VAL A 42 12.98 13.19 -7.46
CA VAL A 42 12.59 12.14 -6.49
C VAL A 42 11.67 12.73 -5.40
N LEU A 43 11.96 13.96 -4.95
CA LEU A 43 11.14 14.67 -3.97
C LEU A 43 9.69 14.85 -4.42
N PHE A 44 9.45 15.19 -5.69
CA PHE A 44 8.08 15.36 -6.19
C PHE A 44 7.27 14.06 -6.15
N HIS A 45 7.86 12.95 -6.60
CA HIS A 45 7.21 11.64 -6.52
C HIS A 45 6.91 11.22 -5.08
N VAL A 46 7.86 11.46 -4.15
CA VAL A 46 7.65 11.25 -2.71
C VAL A 46 6.45 12.06 -2.21
N LEU A 47 6.34 13.32 -2.60
CA LEU A 47 5.22 14.18 -2.20
C LEU A 47 3.89 13.75 -2.82
N LEU A 48 3.87 13.27 -4.06
CA LEU A 48 2.67 12.69 -4.66
C LEU A 48 2.18 11.47 -3.87
N HIS A 49 3.09 10.55 -3.51
CA HIS A 49 2.76 9.39 -2.66
C HIS A 49 2.33 9.81 -1.26
N PHE A 50 2.94 10.85 -0.69
CA PHE A 50 2.50 11.40 0.60
C PHE A 50 1.07 11.95 0.52
N GLY A 51 0.71 12.65 -0.57
CA GLY A 51 -0.66 13.09 -0.82
C GLY A 51 -1.65 11.92 -0.83
N THR A 52 -1.35 10.86 -1.56
CA THR A 52 -2.21 9.67 -1.59
C THR A 52 -2.25 8.92 -0.25
N LEU A 53 -1.16 8.92 0.51
CA LEU A 53 -1.14 8.37 1.87
C LEU A 53 -2.07 9.15 2.81
N ILE A 54 -2.10 10.48 2.72
CA ILE A 54 -3.07 11.32 3.46
C ILE A 54 -4.50 10.90 3.09
N ALA A 55 -4.80 10.67 1.81
CA ALA A 55 -6.11 10.22 1.36
C ALA A 55 -6.52 8.89 2.01
N ILE A 56 -5.62 7.89 2.06
CA ILE A 56 -5.88 6.61 2.75
C ILE A 56 -6.18 6.87 4.23
N CYS A 57 -5.35 7.66 4.89
CA CYS A 57 -5.51 7.95 6.32
C CYS A 57 -6.85 8.63 6.63
N LEU A 58 -7.30 9.55 5.79
CA LEU A 58 -8.59 10.23 5.95
C LEU A 58 -9.77 9.29 5.75
N VAL A 59 -9.73 8.44 4.70
CA VAL A 59 -10.83 7.50 4.41
C VAL A 59 -10.94 6.42 5.48
N PHE A 60 -9.81 5.88 5.93
CA PHE A 60 -9.76 4.79 6.91
C PHE A 60 -9.45 5.24 8.34
N LYS A 61 -9.63 6.54 8.66
CA LYS A 61 -9.29 7.12 9.98
C LYS A 61 -9.82 6.32 11.16
N ASN A 62 -11.07 5.85 11.09
CA ASN A 62 -11.70 5.08 12.18
C ASN A 62 -11.07 3.68 12.31
N ASP A 63 -10.70 3.06 11.19
CA ASP A 63 -10.02 1.76 11.20
C ASP A 63 -8.61 1.90 11.74
N LEU A 64 -7.88 2.92 11.28
CA LEU A 64 -6.52 3.21 11.74
C LEU A 64 -6.49 3.54 13.23
N PHE A 65 -7.44 4.33 13.72
CA PHE A 65 -7.54 4.62 15.14
C PHE A 65 -7.77 3.34 15.97
N ARG A 66 -8.71 2.48 15.53
CA ARG A 66 -8.94 1.19 16.21
C ARG A 66 -7.73 0.26 16.13
N MET A 67 -7.05 0.22 14.99
CA MET A 67 -5.82 -0.56 14.82
C MET A 67 -4.70 -0.05 15.75
N LEU A 68 -4.55 1.26 15.91
CA LEU A 68 -3.57 1.84 16.85
C LEU A 68 -3.88 1.46 18.30
N VAL A 69 -5.13 1.58 18.73
CA VAL A 69 -5.55 1.16 20.08
C VAL A 69 -5.29 -0.33 20.28
N GLU A 70 -5.65 -1.16 19.32
CA GLU A 70 -5.43 -2.61 19.42
C GLU A 70 -3.95 -3.00 19.36
N THR A 71 -3.12 -2.21 18.69
CA THR A 71 -1.65 -2.39 18.72
C THR A 71 -1.11 -2.17 20.13
N ILE A 72 -1.60 -1.14 20.84
CA ILE A 72 -1.24 -0.91 22.23
C ILE A 72 -1.67 -2.09 23.12
N HIS A 73 -2.91 -2.58 22.93
CA HIS A 73 -3.40 -3.74 23.68
C HIS A 73 -2.60 -5.02 23.40
N ILE A 74 -2.18 -5.26 22.12
CA ILE A 74 -1.29 -6.37 21.77
C ILE A 74 0.01 -6.27 22.57
N PHE A 75 0.62 -5.09 22.62
CA PHE A 75 1.86 -4.87 23.35
C PHE A 75 1.69 -5.09 24.86
N GLN A 76 0.58 -4.61 25.44
CA GLN A 76 0.24 -4.83 26.85
C GLN A 76 0.04 -6.32 27.15
N ASP A 77 -0.64 -7.07 26.28
CA ASP A 77 -0.84 -8.51 26.48
C ASP A 77 0.45 -9.31 26.27
N LEU A 78 1.33 -8.89 25.35
CA LEU A 78 2.66 -9.49 25.19
C LEU A 78 3.51 -9.29 26.45
N THR A 79 3.53 -8.08 27.02
CA THR A 79 4.27 -7.79 28.26
C THR A 79 3.69 -8.55 29.46
N ALA A 80 2.36 -8.66 29.54
CA ALA A 80 1.71 -9.45 30.58
C ALA A 80 2.03 -10.95 30.44
N ASN A 81 1.99 -11.49 29.22
CA ASN A 81 2.35 -12.89 28.94
C ASN A 81 3.82 -13.17 29.25
N PHE A 82 4.70 -12.20 29.01
CA PHE A 82 6.12 -12.32 29.39
C PHE A 82 6.29 -12.41 30.90
N LYS A 83 5.55 -11.58 31.69
CA LYS A 83 5.53 -11.69 33.16
C LYS A 83 4.99 -13.04 33.62
N ILE A 84 3.86 -13.49 33.06
CA ILE A 84 3.28 -14.81 33.35
C ILE A 84 4.29 -15.93 33.04
N TYR A 85 5.05 -15.82 31.94
CA TYR A 85 6.09 -16.78 31.60
C TYR A 85 7.18 -16.87 32.67
N ILE A 86 7.64 -15.71 33.17
CA ILE A 86 8.65 -15.67 34.26
C ILE A 86 8.08 -16.25 35.53
N ASP A 87 6.88 -15.85 35.93
CA ASP A 87 6.22 -16.33 37.17
C ASP A 87 5.98 -17.85 37.13
N ASN A 88 5.46 -18.37 36.03
CA ASN A 88 5.26 -19.82 35.84
C ASN A 88 6.58 -20.62 35.87
N LYS A 89 7.68 -20.01 35.43
CA LYS A 89 9.02 -20.62 35.48
C LYS A 89 9.60 -20.62 36.87
N MET A 90 9.29 -19.62 37.68
CA MET A 90 9.80 -19.46 39.06
C MET A 90 8.94 -20.21 40.08
N HIS A 91 7.63 -20.32 39.86
CA HIS A 91 6.65 -20.91 40.78
C HIS A 91 5.96 -22.10 40.14
N SER A 92 6.63 -23.26 40.12
CA SER A 92 6.18 -24.47 39.41
C SER A 92 4.87 -25.10 39.94
N ALA A 93 4.31 -24.64 41.04
CA ALA A 93 3.16 -25.26 41.71
C ALA A 93 1.80 -24.82 41.13
N GLN A 94 1.69 -23.63 40.52
CA GLN A 94 0.45 -23.12 39.91
C GLN A 94 0.78 -22.35 38.62
N THR A 95 0.38 -22.91 37.48
CA THR A 95 0.57 -22.25 36.16
C THR A 95 -0.59 -21.32 35.84
N THR A 96 -0.28 -20.02 35.67
CA THR A 96 -1.24 -19.01 35.19
C THR A 96 -1.41 -19.13 33.69
N PRO A 97 -2.64 -19.18 33.12
CA PRO A 97 -2.86 -19.25 31.68
C PRO A 97 -2.46 -17.95 30.98
N TYR A 98 -1.88 -18.10 29.77
CA TYR A 98 -1.52 -16.96 28.92
C TYR A 98 -2.75 -16.25 28.36
N ARG A 99 -2.65 -14.94 28.22
CA ARG A 99 -3.67 -14.12 27.55
C ARG A 99 -3.65 -14.37 26.05
N LYS A 100 -4.83 -14.51 25.44
CA LYS A 100 -4.98 -14.67 23.99
C LYS A 100 -4.71 -13.33 23.30
N ILE A 101 -3.64 -13.23 22.52
CA ILE A 101 -3.23 -11.99 21.84
C ILE A 101 -4.18 -11.64 20.68
N LEU A 102 -4.44 -12.58 19.76
CA LEU A 102 -5.30 -12.38 18.60
C LEU A 102 -6.77 -12.71 18.91
N CYS A 103 -7.41 -11.87 19.72
CA CYS A 103 -8.78 -12.11 20.20
C CYS A 103 -9.87 -11.48 19.33
N ASN A 104 -9.54 -10.49 18.47
CA ASN A 104 -10.52 -9.79 17.64
C ASN A 104 -10.01 -9.52 16.22
N ASN A 105 -10.92 -9.04 15.34
CA ASN A 105 -10.64 -8.77 13.93
C ASN A 105 -9.53 -7.74 13.72
N TYR A 106 -9.46 -6.68 14.53
CA TYR A 106 -8.47 -5.61 14.37
C TYR A 106 -7.08 -6.07 14.79
N ARG A 107 -6.95 -6.82 15.89
CA ARG A 107 -5.68 -7.42 16.30
C ARG A 107 -5.13 -8.38 15.26
N THR A 108 -6.01 -9.23 14.69
CA THR A 108 -5.62 -10.12 13.59
C THR A 108 -5.19 -9.31 12.37
N MET A 109 -5.91 -8.24 12.01
CA MET A 109 -5.54 -7.37 10.89
C MET A 109 -4.18 -6.71 11.10
N VAL A 110 -3.92 -6.13 12.29
CA VAL A 110 -2.63 -5.52 12.61
C VAL A 110 -1.49 -6.53 12.45
N ALA A 111 -1.62 -7.70 13.08
CA ALA A 111 -0.60 -8.74 12.99
C ALA A 111 -0.35 -9.19 11.53
N MET A 112 -1.41 -9.40 10.75
CA MET A 112 -1.28 -9.87 9.37
C MET A 112 -0.73 -8.79 8.44
N ILE A 113 -1.03 -7.50 8.66
CA ILE A 113 -0.41 -6.39 7.93
C ILE A 113 1.09 -6.33 8.22
N LEU A 114 1.50 -6.44 9.48
CA LEU A 114 2.91 -6.46 9.84
C LEU A 114 3.63 -7.65 9.19
N ILE A 115 3.02 -8.85 9.22
CA ILE A 115 3.56 -10.05 8.57
C ILE A 115 3.66 -9.85 7.04
N SER A 116 2.67 -9.23 6.40
CA SER A 116 2.73 -8.92 4.96
C SER A 116 3.81 -7.89 4.62
N THR A 117 4.10 -6.97 5.54
CA THR A 117 5.10 -5.92 5.32
C THR A 117 6.53 -6.48 5.27
N ILE A 118 6.80 -7.60 5.94
CA ILE A 118 8.14 -8.23 5.97
C ILE A 118 8.61 -8.61 4.55
N PRO A 119 7.92 -9.51 3.82
CA PRO A 119 8.36 -9.87 2.47
C PRO A 119 8.29 -8.69 1.49
N THR A 120 7.35 -7.75 1.69
CA THR A 120 7.29 -6.52 0.90
C THR A 120 8.57 -5.69 1.06
N GLY A 121 9.02 -5.47 2.28
CA GLY A 121 10.24 -4.71 2.56
C GLY A 121 11.50 -5.42 2.05
N ILE A 122 11.60 -6.74 2.23
CA ILE A 122 12.72 -7.53 1.72
C ILE A 122 12.80 -7.43 0.19
N LEU A 123 11.70 -7.68 -0.51
CA LEU A 123 11.67 -7.61 -1.97
C LEU A 123 11.88 -6.18 -2.49
N GLY A 124 11.28 -5.17 -1.85
CA GLY A 124 11.50 -3.77 -2.18
C GLY A 124 12.97 -3.38 -2.08
N TYR A 125 13.65 -3.81 -1.03
CA TYR A 125 15.08 -3.56 -0.85
C TYR A 125 15.94 -4.32 -1.87
N LEU A 126 15.67 -5.60 -2.11
CA LEU A 126 16.44 -6.42 -3.06
C LEU A 126 16.27 -5.96 -4.51
N LEU A 127 15.07 -5.47 -4.87
CA LEU A 127 14.75 -5.06 -6.23
C LEU A 127 15.03 -3.57 -6.51
N GLN A 128 15.43 -2.77 -5.51
CA GLN A 128 15.59 -1.32 -5.66
C GLN A 128 16.52 -0.93 -6.81
N ASN A 129 17.68 -1.59 -6.97
CA ASN A 129 18.62 -1.28 -8.05
C ASN A 129 18.08 -1.61 -9.45
N LEU A 130 17.20 -2.61 -9.54
CA LEU A 130 16.49 -2.97 -10.77
C LEU A 130 15.41 -1.93 -11.07
N VAL A 131 14.66 -1.52 -10.07
CA VAL A 131 13.63 -0.49 -10.19
C VAL A 131 14.24 0.84 -10.63
N ASP A 132 15.35 1.26 -10.04
CA ASP A 132 16.06 2.50 -10.41
C ASP A 132 16.49 2.47 -11.91
N ARG A 133 16.91 1.32 -12.43
CA ARG A 133 17.27 1.15 -13.86
C ARG A 133 16.06 1.14 -14.79
N TRP A 134 14.93 0.68 -14.31
CA TRP A 134 13.73 0.45 -15.13
C TRP A 134 12.68 1.54 -14.97
N SER A 135 12.85 2.46 -14.03
CA SER A 135 11.87 3.49 -13.67
C SER A 135 11.41 4.37 -14.83
N SER A 136 12.32 4.70 -15.76
CA SER A 136 12.04 5.49 -16.96
C SER A 136 11.82 4.65 -18.23
N SER A 137 11.86 3.32 -18.14
CA SER A 137 11.79 2.42 -19.30
C SER A 137 10.34 2.20 -19.75
N LEU A 138 9.92 2.83 -20.84
CA LEU A 138 8.60 2.62 -21.46
C LEU A 138 8.27 1.16 -21.79
N PRO A 139 9.21 0.34 -22.37
CA PRO A 139 8.93 -1.08 -22.62
C PRO A 139 8.65 -1.89 -21.36
N VAL A 140 9.43 -1.68 -20.30
CA VAL A 140 9.22 -2.38 -19.01
C VAL A 140 7.90 -1.96 -18.38
N THR A 141 7.62 -0.67 -18.39
CA THR A 141 6.34 -0.10 -17.92
C THR A 141 5.16 -0.67 -18.70
N GLY A 142 5.25 -0.73 -20.05
CA GLY A 142 4.21 -1.30 -20.88
C GLY A 142 3.96 -2.78 -20.59
N LEU A 143 5.03 -3.58 -20.42
CA LEU A 143 4.91 -4.98 -20.03
C LEU A 143 4.26 -5.14 -18.65
N GLY A 144 4.63 -4.31 -17.68
CA GLY A 144 4.02 -4.28 -16.35
C GLY A 144 2.53 -3.97 -16.39
N LEU A 145 2.11 -3.02 -17.24
CA LEU A 145 0.69 -2.70 -17.45
C LEU A 145 -0.07 -3.87 -18.07
N LEU A 146 0.52 -4.56 -19.04
CA LEU A 146 -0.07 -5.77 -19.66
C LEU A 146 -0.23 -6.89 -18.62
N ILE A 147 0.79 -7.14 -17.79
CA ILE A 147 0.70 -8.11 -16.69
C ILE A 147 -0.44 -7.73 -15.75
N THR A 148 -0.55 -6.45 -15.37
CA THR A 148 -1.64 -5.96 -14.51
C THR A 148 -3.01 -6.21 -15.16
N ALA A 149 -3.17 -5.92 -16.44
CA ALA A 149 -4.41 -6.14 -17.17
C ALA A 149 -4.80 -7.64 -17.19
N VAL A 150 -3.85 -8.53 -17.48
CA VAL A 150 -4.07 -9.99 -17.47
C VAL A 150 -4.48 -10.47 -16.07
N LEU A 151 -3.79 -10.01 -15.00
CA LEU A 151 -4.15 -10.37 -13.63
C LEU A 151 -5.59 -9.97 -13.28
N LEU A 152 -6.02 -8.78 -13.71
CA LEU A 152 -7.39 -8.30 -13.46
C LEU A 152 -8.42 -9.11 -14.26
N LEU A 153 -8.13 -9.48 -15.50
CA LEU A 153 -9.01 -10.33 -16.32
C LEU A 153 -9.16 -11.73 -15.70
N VAL A 154 -8.08 -12.31 -15.22
CA VAL A 154 -8.10 -13.63 -14.55
C VAL A 154 -8.97 -13.57 -13.29
N VAL A 155 -8.77 -12.54 -12.47
CA VAL A 155 -9.47 -12.43 -11.18
C VAL A 155 -10.94 -12.04 -11.31
N ASP A 156 -11.32 -11.34 -12.36
CA ASP A 156 -12.73 -10.96 -12.58
C ASP A 156 -13.63 -12.18 -12.83
N ASN A 157 -13.03 -13.26 -13.37
CA ASN A 157 -13.70 -14.55 -13.58
C ASN A 157 -13.53 -15.53 -12.39
N TRP A 158 -12.80 -15.13 -11.33
CA TRP A 158 -12.54 -15.99 -10.19
C TRP A 158 -13.72 -16.04 -9.22
N GLN A 159 -13.95 -17.22 -8.63
CA GLN A 159 -14.95 -17.37 -7.58
C GLN A 159 -14.54 -16.63 -6.32
N LEU A 160 -15.38 -15.71 -5.89
CA LEU A 160 -15.12 -14.90 -4.70
C LEU A 160 -15.28 -15.72 -3.43
N GLY A 161 -14.32 -15.61 -2.54
CA GLY A 161 -14.39 -16.20 -1.22
C GLY A 161 -15.24 -15.39 -0.23
N ASN A 162 -15.45 -15.95 0.96
CA ASN A 162 -16.21 -15.35 2.06
C ASN A 162 -15.35 -15.06 3.31
N LYS A 163 -14.01 -15.20 3.22
CA LYS A 163 -13.14 -15.00 4.37
C LYS A 163 -13.16 -13.55 4.85
N LEU A 164 -13.26 -13.41 6.17
CA LEU A 164 -13.22 -12.15 6.91
C LEU A 164 -11.88 -12.00 7.64
N PRO A 165 -11.56 -10.84 8.24
CA PRO A 165 -10.27 -10.58 8.92
C PRO A 165 -9.83 -11.68 9.89
N LYS A 166 -10.76 -12.22 10.70
CA LYS A 166 -10.46 -13.29 11.68
C LYS A 166 -9.99 -14.62 11.08
N HIS A 167 -10.17 -14.81 9.78
CA HIS A 167 -9.84 -16.06 9.08
C HIS A 167 -8.56 -15.93 8.23
N ILE A 168 -7.85 -14.81 8.31
CA ILE A 168 -6.57 -14.66 7.62
C ILE A 168 -5.54 -15.57 8.30
N THR A 169 -4.78 -16.30 7.49
CA THR A 169 -3.65 -17.11 7.95
C THR A 169 -2.31 -16.47 7.63
N VAL A 170 -1.27 -16.82 8.38
CA VAL A 170 0.10 -16.32 8.14
C VAL A 170 0.58 -16.57 6.71
N PRO A 171 0.41 -17.77 6.10
CA PRO A 171 0.80 -17.99 4.71
C PRO A 171 0.09 -17.06 3.72
N GLN A 172 -1.19 -16.74 3.95
CA GLN A 172 -1.93 -15.80 3.11
C GLN A 172 -1.41 -14.38 3.23
N ALA A 173 -1.09 -13.92 4.44
CA ALA A 173 -0.47 -12.62 4.67
C ALA A 173 0.91 -12.52 3.99
N LEU A 174 1.74 -13.57 4.12
CA LEU A 174 3.04 -13.63 3.44
C LEU A 174 2.88 -13.61 1.91
N ALA A 175 1.94 -14.37 1.34
CA ALA A 175 1.68 -14.39 -0.10
C ALA A 175 1.27 -13.00 -0.61
N ILE A 176 0.37 -12.29 0.09
CA ILE A 176 -0.02 -10.93 -0.27
C ILE A 176 1.18 -9.97 -0.17
N GLY A 177 2.02 -10.13 0.85
CA GLY A 177 3.22 -9.33 1.02
C GLY A 177 4.27 -9.57 -0.08
N VAL A 178 4.45 -10.82 -0.53
CA VAL A 178 5.29 -11.15 -1.69
C VAL A 178 4.74 -10.49 -2.96
N CYS A 179 3.44 -10.63 -3.21
CA CYS A 179 2.77 -9.96 -4.33
C CYS A 179 2.97 -8.43 -4.28
N GLN A 180 2.84 -7.83 -3.09
CA GLN A 180 3.10 -6.40 -2.91
C GLN A 180 4.56 -6.04 -3.18
N GLY A 181 5.52 -6.87 -2.74
CA GLY A 181 6.94 -6.67 -3.02
C GLY A 181 7.27 -6.71 -4.52
N ILE A 182 6.62 -7.58 -5.29
CA ILE A 182 6.78 -7.66 -6.75
C ILE A 182 6.24 -6.39 -7.43
N SER A 183 5.24 -5.73 -6.87
CA SER A 183 4.62 -4.54 -7.46
C SER A 183 5.51 -3.28 -7.45
N VAL A 184 6.73 -3.33 -6.92
CA VAL A 184 7.70 -2.25 -7.07
C VAL A 184 8.20 -2.12 -8.51
N ILE A 185 8.02 -3.17 -9.34
CA ILE A 185 8.36 -3.16 -10.77
C ILE A 185 7.44 -2.16 -11.50
N PRO A 186 7.99 -1.21 -12.29
CA PRO A 186 7.21 -0.21 -13.00
C PRO A 186 6.12 -0.82 -13.88
N GLY A 187 4.92 -0.25 -13.84
CA GLY A 187 3.76 -0.73 -14.59
C GLY A 187 2.95 -1.83 -13.89
N ILE A 188 3.49 -2.53 -12.89
CA ILE A 188 2.70 -3.47 -12.10
C ILE A 188 1.90 -2.70 -11.05
N SER A 189 0.57 -2.82 -11.10
CA SER A 189 -0.32 -2.18 -10.14
C SER A 189 -0.23 -2.85 -8.78
N ARG A 190 0.23 -2.10 -7.76
CA ARG A 190 0.26 -2.57 -6.39
C ARG A 190 -1.15 -2.93 -5.87
N SER A 191 -2.11 -2.03 -6.03
CA SER A 191 -3.51 -2.30 -5.66
C SER A 191 -4.08 -3.48 -6.47
N GLY A 192 -3.77 -3.57 -7.76
CA GLY A 192 -4.21 -4.67 -8.63
C GLY A 192 -3.72 -6.03 -8.15
N ILE A 193 -2.40 -6.18 -7.95
CA ILE A 193 -1.82 -7.48 -7.56
C ILE A 193 -2.20 -7.89 -6.13
N THR A 194 -2.28 -6.95 -5.17
CA THR A 194 -2.64 -7.27 -3.78
C THR A 194 -4.13 -7.59 -3.63
N ILE A 195 -5.03 -6.92 -4.36
CA ILE A 195 -6.45 -7.27 -4.42
C ILE A 195 -6.62 -8.65 -5.05
N THR A 196 -5.94 -8.92 -6.17
CA THR A 196 -5.92 -10.22 -6.84
C THR A 196 -5.47 -11.32 -5.88
N ALA A 197 -4.34 -11.12 -5.20
CA ALA A 197 -3.84 -12.07 -4.20
C ALA A 197 -4.85 -12.30 -3.06
N GLY A 198 -5.53 -11.26 -2.59
CA GLY A 198 -6.59 -11.38 -1.61
C GLY A 198 -7.77 -12.24 -2.09
N PHE A 199 -8.19 -12.10 -3.36
CA PHE A 199 -9.25 -12.93 -3.94
C PHE A 199 -8.81 -14.39 -4.10
N LEU A 200 -7.59 -14.63 -4.56
CA LEU A 200 -7.01 -15.97 -4.64
C LEU A 200 -6.89 -16.63 -3.26
N CYS A 201 -6.64 -15.86 -2.22
CA CYS A 201 -6.67 -16.31 -0.83
C CYS A 201 -8.09 -16.59 -0.30
N GLY A 202 -9.13 -16.32 -1.08
CA GLY A 202 -10.53 -16.54 -0.72
C GLY A 202 -11.13 -15.43 0.16
N PHE A 203 -10.58 -14.22 0.11
CA PHE A 203 -11.13 -13.08 0.85
C PHE A 203 -12.44 -12.60 0.22
N ARG A 204 -13.38 -12.16 1.08
CA ARG A 204 -14.55 -11.43 0.64
C ARG A 204 -14.13 -10.15 -0.08
N ARG A 205 -14.77 -9.82 -1.21
CA ARG A 205 -14.40 -8.70 -2.09
C ARG A 205 -14.09 -7.39 -1.34
N GLY A 206 -15.02 -6.90 -0.54
CA GLY A 206 -14.83 -5.65 0.20
C GLY A 206 -13.70 -5.72 1.23
N PHE A 207 -13.42 -6.92 1.76
CA PHE A 207 -12.32 -7.14 2.68
C PHE A 207 -10.96 -7.16 1.97
N ALA A 208 -10.83 -7.83 0.83
CA ALA A 208 -9.60 -7.88 0.05
C ALA A 208 -9.10 -6.47 -0.32
N ILE A 209 -10.02 -5.59 -0.76
CA ILE A 209 -9.70 -4.21 -1.11
C ILE A 209 -9.30 -3.39 0.11
N ARG A 210 -10.07 -3.52 1.20
CA ARG A 210 -9.72 -2.83 2.44
C ARG A 210 -8.36 -3.28 2.96
N TYR A 211 -8.05 -4.57 2.91
CA TYR A 211 -6.76 -5.12 3.30
C TYR A 211 -5.64 -4.59 2.40
N SER A 212 -5.84 -4.59 1.08
CA SER A 212 -4.89 -4.04 0.10
C SER A 212 -4.53 -2.58 0.39
N TYR A 213 -5.51 -1.73 0.71
CA TYR A 213 -5.24 -0.33 1.04
C TYR A 213 -4.54 -0.15 2.39
N LEU A 214 -4.91 -0.93 3.41
CA LEU A 214 -4.29 -0.83 4.72
C LEU A 214 -2.86 -1.38 4.73
N VAL A 215 -2.59 -2.49 4.02
CA VAL A 215 -1.23 -3.05 3.92
C VAL A 215 -0.30 -2.17 3.07
N SER A 216 -0.86 -1.30 2.24
CA SER A 216 -0.05 -0.34 1.48
C SER A 216 0.53 0.79 2.32
N ILE A 217 -0.08 1.12 3.46
CA ILE A 217 0.40 2.22 4.33
C ILE A 217 1.86 2.01 4.75
N PRO A 218 2.23 0.90 5.42
CA PRO A 218 3.62 0.67 5.78
C PRO A 218 4.54 0.53 4.56
N ALA A 219 4.06 0.00 3.43
CA ALA A 219 4.85 -0.11 2.21
C ALA A 219 5.18 1.27 1.60
N ILE A 220 4.17 2.16 1.49
CA ILE A 220 4.38 3.53 0.99
C ILE A 220 5.32 4.29 1.93
N LEU A 221 5.10 4.21 3.24
CA LEU A 221 5.98 4.84 4.22
C LEU A 221 7.43 4.34 4.10
N GLY A 222 7.61 3.02 3.95
CA GLY A 222 8.94 2.43 3.75
C GLY A 222 9.60 2.91 2.46
N ALA A 223 8.87 2.95 1.34
CA ALA A 223 9.37 3.46 0.07
C ALA A 223 9.75 4.95 0.19
N MET A 224 8.90 5.77 0.81
CA MET A 224 9.20 7.18 1.03
C MET A 224 10.48 7.39 1.86
N ILE A 225 10.69 6.59 2.91
CA ILE A 225 11.91 6.68 3.74
C ILE A 225 13.14 6.35 2.90
N LEU A 226 13.08 5.30 2.07
CA LEU A 226 14.18 4.91 1.17
C LEU A 226 14.47 5.99 0.12
N GLU A 227 13.44 6.57 -0.48
CA GLU A 227 13.57 7.63 -1.49
C GLU A 227 14.06 8.93 -0.87
N CYS A 228 13.58 9.29 0.32
CA CYS A 228 14.11 10.45 1.06
C CYS A 228 15.60 10.32 1.36
N GLY A 229 16.12 9.11 1.56
CA GLY A 229 17.55 8.86 1.73
C GLY A 229 18.40 9.13 0.49
N LYS A 230 17.77 9.19 -0.70
CA LYS A 230 18.42 9.50 -1.98
C LYS A 230 18.34 10.99 -2.36
N LEU A 231 17.69 11.81 -1.53
CA LEU A 231 17.55 13.24 -1.80
C LEU A 231 18.91 13.94 -1.70
N GLU A 232 19.37 14.47 -2.83
CA GLU A 232 20.50 15.40 -2.85
C GLU A 232 20.05 16.77 -2.35
N SER A 233 20.97 17.50 -1.71
CA SER A 233 20.71 18.87 -1.20
C SER A 233 20.58 19.88 -2.37
N LYS A 234 19.51 19.73 -3.16
CA LYS A 234 19.17 20.73 -4.19
C LYS A 234 18.38 21.86 -3.55
N SER A 235 18.73 23.08 -3.89
CA SER A 235 17.98 24.26 -3.45
C SER A 235 16.59 24.25 -4.09
N VAL A 236 15.57 24.00 -3.28
CA VAL A 236 14.16 24.12 -3.71
C VAL A 236 13.82 25.61 -3.74
N THR A 237 13.56 26.16 -4.92
CA THR A 237 13.06 27.52 -5.06
C THR A 237 11.62 27.63 -4.54
N TRP A 238 11.19 28.79 -4.07
CA TRP A 238 9.82 29.01 -3.60
C TRP A 238 8.75 28.64 -4.63
N SER A 239 8.99 28.97 -5.91
CA SER A 239 8.08 28.60 -7.01
C SER A 239 7.95 27.10 -7.18
N LEU A 240 9.07 26.37 -7.08
CA LEU A 240 9.08 24.91 -7.19
C LEU A 240 8.37 24.26 -6.01
N GLY A 241 8.64 24.73 -4.79
CA GLY A 241 7.97 24.26 -3.58
C GLY A 241 6.46 24.46 -3.62
N PHE A 242 6.00 25.57 -4.16
CA PHE A 242 4.57 25.83 -4.35
C PHE A 242 3.93 24.84 -5.35
N SER A 243 4.59 24.59 -6.49
CA SER A 243 4.13 23.62 -7.50
C SER A 243 4.06 22.20 -6.91
N TYR A 244 5.07 21.78 -6.17
CA TYR A 244 5.11 20.46 -5.53
C TYR A 244 4.01 20.27 -4.50
N THR A 245 3.77 21.29 -3.67
CA THR A 245 2.69 21.27 -2.68
C THR A 245 1.33 21.20 -3.36
N ALA A 246 1.14 21.93 -4.47
CA ALA A 246 -0.10 21.84 -5.25
C ALA A 246 -0.34 20.45 -5.83
N GLY A 247 0.70 19.82 -6.40
CA GLY A 247 0.62 18.41 -6.88
C GLY A 247 0.26 17.43 -5.77
N MET A 248 0.92 17.54 -4.61
CA MET A 248 0.65 16.73 -3.42
C MET A 248 -0.80 16.89 -2.94
N LEU A 249 -1.28 18.12 -2.78
CA LEU A 249 -2.65 18.37 -2.33
C LEU A 249 -3.69 17.88 -3.35
N THR A 250 -3.40 18.05 -4.64
CA THR A 250 -4.24 17.53 -5.72
C THR A 250 -4.32 16.00 -5.64
N ALA A 251 -3.18 15.31 -5.47
CA ALA A 251 -3.14 13.86 -5.30
C ALA A 251 -3.93 13.40 -4.06
N ALA A 252 -3.87 14.15 -2.95
CA ALA A 252 -4.63 13.86 -1.74
C ALA A 252 -6.14 13.98 -1.96
N VAL A 253 -6.60 15.08 -2.56
CA VAL A 253 -8.02 15.34 -2.81
C VAL A 253 -8.59 14.33 -3.81
N VAL A 254 -7.93 14.16 -4.96
CA VAL A 254 -8.37 13.23 -6.00
C VAL A 254 -8.31 11.79 -5.48
N GLY A 255 -7.26 11.43 -4.75
CA GLY A 255 -7.11 10.12 -4.12
C GLY A 255 -8.22 9.81 -3.12
N TYR A 256 -8.63 10.79 -2.32
CA TYR A 256 -9.76 10.62 -1.40
C TYR A 256 -11.06 10.23 -2.13
N PHE A 257 -11.38 10.93 -3.21
CA PHE A 257 -12.57 10.61 -4.01
C PHE A 257 -12.42 9.29 -4.77
N SER A 258 -11.22 8.99 -5.28
CA SER A 258 -10.91 7.73 -5.97
C SER A 258 -11.13 6.51 -5.06
N ILE A 259 -10.63 6.54 -3.82
CA ILE A 259 -10.87 5.46 -2.85
C ILE A 259 -12.36 5.32 -2.57
N ARG A 260 -13.07 6.42 -2.31
CA ARG A 260 -14.51 6.37 -2.02
C ARG A 260 -15.32 5.83 -3.20
N PHE A 261 -14.98 6.25 -4.41
CA PHE A 261 -15.59 5.73 -5.64
C PHE A 261 -15.33 4.21 -5.76
N MET A 262 -14.10 3.77 -5.60
CA MET A 262 -13.74 2.34 -5.68
C MET A 262 -14.50 1.51 -4.64
N LEU A 263 -14.55 1.96 -3.39
CA LEU A 263 -15.30 1.28 -2.32
C LEU A 263 -16.82 1.22 -2.59
N ALA A 264 -17.39 2.24 -3.21
CA ALA A 264 -18.81 2.28 -3.59
C ALA A 264 -19.10 1.39 -4.80
N PHE A 265 -18.22 1.43 -5.81
CA PHE A 265 -18.36 0.67 -7.05
C PHE A 265 -18.35 -0.84 -6.80
N ILE A 266 -17.45 -1.31 -5.93
CA ILE A 266 -17.27 -2.72 -5.62
C ILE A 266 -18.46 -3.34 -4.88
N LYS A 267 -19.22 -2.54 -4.17
CA LYS A 267 -20.47 -3.03 -3.58
C LYS A 267 -21.51 -3.44 -4.62
N LYS A 268 -21.39 -2.96 -5.86
CA LYS A 268 -22.43 -3.06 -6.89
C LYS A 268 -22.06 -3.95 -8.11
N LYS A 269 -20.79 -4.11 -8.50
CA LYS A 269 -20.42 -4.75 -9.79
C LYS A 269 -19.06 -5.49 -9.73
N LYS A 270 -18.72 -6.20 -10.84
CA LYS A 270 -17.43 -6.83 -11.11
C LYS A 270 -16.33 -5.77 -11.28
N LEU A 271 -15.05 -6.15 -11.09
CA LEU A 271 -13.88 -5.29 -11.28
C LEU A 271 -13.60 -4.93 -12.75
N ARG A 272 -14.33 -5.53 -13.67
CA ARG A 272 -14.23 -5.26 -15.10
C ARG A 272 -14.73 -3.85 -15.39
N ILE A 273 -13.80 -2.95 -15.70
CA ILE A 273 -14.03 -1.62 -16.24
C ILE A 273 -13.96 -1.71 -17.76
#